data_8b562d06eeca0cdbe6d326753541f00f
#
_entry.id   8b562d06eeca0cdbe6d326753541f00f
#
_cell.length_a   1.000
_cell.length_b   1.000
_cell.length_c   1.000
_cell.angle_alpha   90.00
_cell.angle_beta   90.00
_cell.angle_gamma   90.00
#
_symmetry.space_group_name_H-M   'P 1'
#
loop_
_entity.id
_entity.type
_entity.pdbx_description
1 polymer ?
#
loop_
_entity_poly.entity_id
_entity_poly.type
_entity_poly.pdbx_seq_one_letter_code
_entity_poly.pdbx_strand_id
1 'polypeptide(L)'
;MMGCDVMEGSNRITVCLVLCLILSGCISSAPVVEEGENTADEPPAVEAEAVPEWAATSHNGTQLSRTSMSQGPYIAYFSAPWCSHCEATLDTYDHVIPEGKMMVFSQDDDPDFSNMSTWHETTETNLNRSINRPFMLMPEFSNEMGVKSIPHVAFINEQGYVFQTEVGKRTNQTMIGEIWNATLSATFNETTGWS
;
A
#
# COMPACT_ATOMS: atom_id res chain seq x y z
N MET A 1 -44.48 -3.45 -36.25
CA MET A 1 -44.71 -2.01 -36.15
C MET A 1 -43.49 -1.47 -35.42
N MET A 2 -42.49 -1.03 -36.17
CA MET A 2 -42.21 0.37 -36.53
C MET A 2 -41.94 1.19 -35.26
N GLY A 3 -40.83 1.86 -35.05
CA GLY A 3 -39.90 2.40 -36.03
C GLY A 3 -38.55 2.75 -35.40
N CYS A 4 -37.61 2.84 -36.29
CA CYS A 4 -36.28 3.44 -36.15
C CYS A 4 -36.40 4.94 -35.92
N ASP A 5 -35.45 5.51 -35.13
CA ASP A 5 -35.01 6.86 -35.42
C ASP A 5 -33.49 6.96 -35.15
N VAL A 6 -32.82 7.12 -36.28
CA VAL A 6 -31.42 7.51 -36.41
C VAL A 6 -31.38 9.04 -36.42
N MET A 7 -30.55 9.64 -35.61
CA MET A 7 -30.14 11.05 -35.82
C MET A 7 -28.64 11.16 -35.93
N GLU A 8 -28.30 11.32 -37.18
CA GLU A 8 -27.02 11.77 -37.73
C GLU A 8 -26.79 13.25 -37.39
N GLY A 9 -25.62 13.61 -36.94
CA GLY A 9 -25.20 14.98 -36.62
C GLY A 9 -23.74 15.23 -36.99
N SER A 10 -23.54 15.33 -38.23
CA SER A 10 -22.68 16.20 -39.06
C SER A 10 -21.53 16.91 -38.39
N ASN A 11 -20.39 16.49 -38.81
CA ASN A 11 -19.03 17.01 -38.85
C ASN A 11 -18.96 18.41 -39.52
N ARG A 12 -18.31 19.38 -38.87
CA ARG A 12 -17.78 20.57 -39.54
C ARG A 12 -16.35 20.83 -39.06
N ILE A 13 -15.43 20.35 -39.89
CA ILE A 13 -14.02 20.74 -39.90
C ILE A 13 -13.93 22.16 -40.45
N THR A 14 -13.48 23.10 -39.65
CA THR A 14 -13.08 24.42 -40.12
C THR A 14 -11.57 24.47 -40.20
N VAL A 15 -11.07 24.38 -41.43
CA VAL A 15 -9.68 24.61 -41.78
C VAL A 15 -9.48 26.12 -41.87
N CYS A 16 -8.70 26.70 -40.96
CA CYS A 16 -8.15 28.02 -41.05
C CYS A 16 -6.72 27.97 -41.54
N LEU A 17 -6.59 28.22 -42.83
CA LEU A 17 -5.31 28.44 -43.51
C LEU A 17 -4.93 29.92 -43.29
N VAL A 18 -3.92 30.20 -42.49
CA VAL A 18 -3.33 31.51 -42.36
C VAL A 18 -1.91 31.46 -42.92
N LEU A 19 -1.81 32.07 -44.08
CA LEU A 19 -0.61 32.37 -44.82
C LEU A 19 0.02 33.63 -44.17
N CYS A 20 1.21 33.53 -43.57
CA CYS A 20 1.96 34.72 -43.16
C CYS A 20 3.34 34.73 -43.78
N LEU A 21 3.55 35.84 -44.43
CA LEU A 21 4.65 36.29 -45.25
C LEU A 21 5.98 36.36 -44.51
N ILE A 22 7.01 36.00 -45.27
CA ILE A 22 8.43 36.11 -45.00
C ILE A 22 8.85 37.60 -44.99
N LEU A 23 9.44 38.04 -43.90
CA LEU A 23 10.25 39.26 -43.88
C LEU A 23 11.63 38.93 -43.32
N SER A 24 12.59 38.94 -44.22
CA SER A 24 14.00 38.84 -43.91
C SER A 24 14.47 40.05 -43.13
N GLY A 25 14.98 39.85 -41.92
CA GLY A 25 15.68 40.85 -41.14
C GLY A 25 16.93 40.22 -40.52
N CYS A 26 18.09 40.45 -41.14
CA CYS A 26 19.36 40.14 -40.51
C CYS A 26 19.60 41.14 -39.38
N ILE A 27 19.59 40.66 -38.15
CA ILE A 27 20.15 41.40 -37.01
C ILE A 27 21.25 40.54 -36.43
N SER A 28 22.48 41.05 -36.61
CA SER A 28 23.67 40.52 -35.95
C SER A 28 23.51 40.70 -34.44
N SER A 29 23.34 39.61 -33.73
CA SER A 29 23.32 39.59 -32.27
C SER A 29 24.61 38.93 -31.77
N ALA A 30 25.30 39.68 -30.93
CA ALA A 30 26.43 39.18 -30.14
C ALA A 30 26.02 37.94 -29.32
N PRO A 31 26.95 37.05 -28.97
CA PRO A 31 26.64 35.89 -28.15
C PRO A 31 26.21 36.37 -26.76
N VAL A 32 24.92 36.18 -26.47
CA VAL A 32 24.44 36.21 -25.11
C VAL A 32 25.01 34.93 -24.45
N VAL A 33 25.91 35.13 -23.51
CA VAL A 33 26.29 34.09 -22.56
C VAL A 33 25.04 33.85 -21.74
N GLU A 34 24.31 32.76 -22.05
CA GLU A 34 23.35 32.22 -21.15
C GLU A 34 24.12 31.75 -19.90
N GLU A 35 23.99 32.52 -18.82
CA GLU A 35 24.30 32.03 -17.49
C GLU A 35 23.40 30.81 -17.31
N GLY A 36 24.01 29.60 -17.46
CA GLY A 36 23.37 28.38 -17.13
C GLY A 36 22.92 28.46 -15.67
N GLU A 37 21.63 28.59 -15.50
CA GLU A 37 20.96 28.40 -14.21
C GLU A 37 21.36 26.99 -13.73
N ASN A 38 22.34 26.99 -12.84
CA ASN A 38 22.82 25.79 -12.18
C ASN A 38 21.71 25.36 -11.25
N THR A 39 20.68 24.66 -11.81
CA THR A 39 19.76 23.91 -11.00
C THR A 39 20.61 22.90 -10.24
N ALA A 40 20.93 23.26 -9.00
CA ALA A 40 21.50 22.33 -8.06
C ALA A 40 20.64 21.06 -8.15
N ASP A 41 21.30 19.97 -8.51
CA ASP A 41 20.71 18.65 -8.59
C ASP A 41 20.22 18.31 -7.16
N GLU A 42 18.96 18.66 -6.88
CA GLU A 42 18.34 18.35 -5.60
C GLU A 42 18.34 16.83 -5.50
N PRO A 43 18.98 16.26 -4.47
CA PRO A 43 19.03 14.82 -4.34
C PRO A 43 17.59 14.28 -4.39
N PRO A 44 17.33 13.17 -5.09
CA PRO A 44 15.98 12.62 -5.20
C PRO A 44 15.41 12.46 -3.79
N ALA A 45 14.22 13.02 -3.58
CA ALA A 45 13.50 12.87 -2.32
C ALA A 45 13.42 11.39 -1.99
N VAL A 46 13.82 11.02 -0.78
CA VAL A 46 13.66 9.64 -0.29
C VAL A 46 12.17 9.50 0.05
N GLU A 47 11.46 8.75 -0.78
CA GLU A 47 10.04 8.49 -0.56
C GLU A 47 9.86 7.30 0.39
N ALA A 48 9.07 7.48 1.44
CA ALA A 48 8.55 6.39 2.24
C ALA A 48 7.06 6.23 1.95
N GLU A 49 6.61 5.00 1.86
CA GLU A 49 5.21 4.70 1.60
C GLU A 49 4.39 4.91 2.88
N ALA A 50 3.49 5.89 2.86
CA ALA A 50 2.53 6.09 3.93
C ALA A 50 1.42 5.04 3.82
N VAL A 51 1.05 4.43 4.95
CA VAL A 51 -0.06 3.49 5.00
C VAL A 51 -1.37 4.20 4.63
N PRO A 52 -2.16 3.69 3.66
CA PRO A 52 -3.47 4.23 3.34
C PRO A 52 -4.44 4.25 4.53
N GLU A 53 -5.47 5.07 4.48
CA GLU A 53 -6.53 5.04 5.49
C GLU A 53 -7.34 3.75 5.37
N TRP A 54 -7.62 3.13 6.51
CA TRP A 54 -8.47 1.95 6.57
C TRP A 54 -9.32 1.94 7.84
N ALA A 55 -10.49 1.32 7.74
CA ALA A 55 -11.36 1.03 8.87
C ALA A 55 -12.13 -0.27 8.59
N ALA A 56 -12.20 -1.15 9.56
CA ALA A 56 -12.86 -2.44 9.42
C ALA A 56 -13.45 -2.95 10.74
N THR A 57 -14.38 -3.88 10.61
CA THR A 57 -14.87 -4.68 11.72
C THR A 57 -14.11 -6.01 11.72
N SER A 58 -13.49 -6.36 12.83
CA SER A 58 -12.79 -7.63 12.98
C SER A 58 -13.77 -8.80 13.21
N HIS A 59 -13.24 -10.03 13.13
CA HIS A 59 -13.99 -11.27 13.33
C HIS A 59 -14.83 -11.31 14.63
N ASN A 60 -14.41 -10.62 15.67
CA ASN A 60 -15.09 -10.56 16.97
C ASN A 60 -15.98 -9.31 17.14
N GLY A 61 -16.22 -8.54 16.09
CA GLY A 61 -17.06 -7.33 16.09
C GLY A 61 -16.36 -6.06 16.54
N THR A 62 -15.07 -6.08 16.86
CA THR A 62 -14.32 -4.87 17.24
C THR A 62 -14.11 -3.98 16.01
N GLN A 63 -14.42 -2.68 16.16
CA GLN A 63 -14.12 -1.67 15.14
C GLN A 63 -12.66 -1.22 15.28
N LEU A 64 -11.90 -1.36 14.22
CA LEU A 64 -10.50 -0.95 14.15
C LEU A 64 -10.28 -0.04 12.94
N SER A 65 -9.29 0.82 13.03
CA SER A 65 -8.92 1.73 11.95
C SER A 65 -7.44 2.10 12.06
N ARG A 66 -6.89 2.68 10.99
CA ARG A 66 -5.54 3.25 11.02
C ARG A 66 -5.37 4.22 12.20
N THR A 67 -6.35 5.09 12.43
CA THR A 67 -6.31 6.06 13.56
C THR A 67 -6.24 5.35 14.91
N SER A 68 -6.96 4.22 15.11
CA SER A 68 -6.89 3.46 16.36
C SER A 68 -5.54 2.79 16.58
N MET A 69 -4.76 2.56 15.49
CA MET A 69 -3.41 1.99 15.53
C MET A 69 -2.29 3.04 15.60
N SER A 70 -2.62 4.34 15.52
CA SER A 70 -1.64 5.43 15.52
C SER A 70 -0.90 5.63 16.85
N GLN A 71 -1.17 4.80 17.86
CA GLN A 71 -0.49 4.83 19.16
C GLN A 71 0.78 3.96 19.19
N GLY A 72 1.54 3.96 18.13
CA GLY A 72 2.83 3.31 18.01
C GLY A 72 2.91 2.31 16.84
N PRO A 73 4.07 1.69 16.63
CA PRO A 73 4.29 0.75 15.54
C PRO A 73 3.37 -0.46 15.60
N TYR A 74 3.04 -1.00 14.43
CA TYR A 74 2.24 -2.21 14.27
C TYR A 74 2.58 -2.97 12.98
N ILE A 75 2.05 -4.17 12.85
CA ILE A 75 2.21 -5.00 11.66
C ILE A 75 0.85 -5.17 10.96
N ALA A 76 0.83 -4.95 9.65
CA ALA A 76 -0.23 -5.39 8.77
C ALA A 76 0.16 -6.73 8.12
N TYR A 77 -0.53 -7.79 8.50
CA TYR A 77 -0.32 -9.15 8.00
C TYR A 77 -1.39 -9.51 6.98
N PHE A 78 -1.03 -9.63 5.71
CA PHE A 78 -1.95 -9.96 4.63
C PHE A 78 -1.91 -11.44 4.29
N SER A 79 -3.09 -12.04 4.21
CA SER A 79 -3.28 -13.47 4.04
C SER A 79 -4.62 -13.79 3.37
N ALA A 80 -5.01 -15.05 3.31
CA ALA A 80 -6.33 -15.51 2.89
C ALA A 80 -6.65 -16.87 3.51
N PRO A 81 -7.93 -17.24 3.67
CA PRO A 81 -8.35 -18.51 4.29
C PRO A 81 -7.78 -19.76 3.62
N TRP A 82 -7.57 -19.75 2.32
CA TRP A 82 -7.03 -20.86 1.53
C TRP A 82 -5.49 -20.97 1.54
N CYS A 83 -4.80 -20.02 2.15
CA CYS A 83 -3.34 -19.95 2.11
C CYS A 83 -2.69 -20.82 3.19
N SER A 84 -2.40 -22.07 2.88
CA SER A 84 -1.78 -23.00 3.83
C SER A 84 -0.38 -22.60 4.32
N HIS A 85 0.37 -21.84 3.52
CA HIS A 85 1.70 -21.34 3.92
C HIS A 85 1.62 -20.16 4.88
N CYS A 86 0.49 -19.46 4.87
CA CYS A 86 0.27 -18.29 5.70
C CYS A 86 0.13 -18.67 7.18
N GLU A 87 -0.52 -19.78 7.51
CA GLU A 87 -0.72 -20.19 8.91
C GLU A 87 0.61 -20.35 9.67
N ALA A 88 1.58 -21.07 9.07
CA ALA A 88 2.89 -21.26 9.71
C ALA A 88 3.69 -19.94 9.86
N THR A 89 3.49 -19.01 8.94
CA THR A 89 4.08 -17.67 9.03
C THR A 89 3.36 -16.85 10.10
N LEU A 90 2.04 -16.84 10.10
CA LEU A 90 1.22 -16.17 11.12
C LEU A 90 1.59 -16.62 12.52
N ASP A 91 1.69 -17.94 12.70
CA ASP A 91 2.11 -18.56 13.98
C ASP A 91 3.46 -18.01 14.46
N THR A 92 4.42 -17.91 13.55
CA THR A 92 5.75 -17.38 13.89
C THR A 92 5.70 -15.92 14.30
N TYR A 93 4.96 -15.08 13.56
CA TYR A 93 4.81 -13.67 13.89
C TYR A 93 4.04 -13.47 15.20
N ASP A 94 3.01 -14.29 15.44
CA ASP A 94 2.22 -14.21 16.66
C ASP A 94 3.04 -14.48 17.93
N HIS A 95 4.07 -15.33 17.85
CA HIS A 95 5.00 -15.57 18.96
C HIS A 95 5.99 -14.42 19.22
N VAL A 96 6.25 -13.59 18.22
CA VAL A 96 7.28 -12.54 18.30
C VAL A 96 6.66 -11.17 18.56
N ILE A 97 5.56 -10.87 17.90
CA ILE A 97 4.93 -9.54 17.91
C ILE A 97 4.03 -9.39 19.14
N PRO A 98 4.18 -8.31 19.93
CA PRO A 98 3.34 -8.10 21.09
C PRO A 98 1.84 -8.08 20.76
N GLU A 99 1.03 -8.46 21.75
CA GLU A 99 -0.42 -8.38 21.63
C GLU A 99 -0.89 -6.95 21.29
N GLY A 100 -1.92 -6.84 20.43
CA GLY A 100 -2.44 -5.55 19.96
C GLY A 100 -1.56 -4.84 18.92
N LYS A 101 -0.43 -5.44 18.50
CA LYS A 101 0.49 -4.85 17.51
C LYS A 101 0.51 -5.58 16.17
N MET A 102 -0.39 -6.52 15.94
CA MET A 102 -0.54 -7.20 14.64
C MET A 102 -1.99 -7.32 14.26
N MET A 103 -2.30 -6.90 13.02
CA MET A 103 -3.63 -7.00 12.39
C MET A 103 -3.55 -7.97 11.22
N VAL A 104 -4.53 -8.87 11.10
CA VAL A 104 -4.61 -9.87 10.02
C VAL A 104 -5.68 -9.42 9.03
N PHE A 105 -5.27 -9.22 7.78
CA PHE A 105 -6.13 -8.76 6.69
C PHE A 105 -6.30 -9.86 5.64
N SER A 106 -7.56 -10.18 5.30
CA SER A 106 -7.84 -10.99 4.12
C SER A 106 -7.78 -10.11 2.88
N GLN A 107 -7.01 -10.56 1.89
CA GLN A 107 -6.98 -9.95 0.56
C GLN A 107 -8.05 -10.52 -0.38
N ASP A 108 -8.76 -11.57 0.06
CA ASP A 108 -9.70 -12.31 -0.78
C ASP A 108 -11.06 -11.62 -0.78
N ASP A 109 -11.60 -11.35 -1.97
CA ASP A 109 -12.92 -10.78 -2.19
C ASP A 109 -14.00 -11.83 -2.52
N ASP A 110 -13.60 -13.13 -2.59
CA ASP A 110 -14.54 -14.23 -2.82
C ASP A 110 -15.50 -14.35 -1.63
N PRO A 111 -16.83 -14.32 -1.87
CA PRO A 111 -17.83 -14.47 -0.82
C PRO A 111 -17.69 -15.76 0.01
N ASP A 112 -17.17 -16.83 -0.57
CA ASP A 112 -16.96 -18.11 0.13
C ASP A 112 -15.88 -18.00 1.23
N PHE A 113 -14.98 -17.01 1.12
CA PHE A 113 -13.90 -16.74 2.08
C PHE A 113 -14.13 -15.47 2.92
N SER A 114 -15.33 -14.89 2.88
CA SER A 114 -15.63 -13.63 3.58
C SER A 114 -15.90 -13.76 5.07
N ASN A 115 -16.08 -14.98 5.60
CA ASN A 115 -16.37 -15.20 7.01
C ASN A 115 -15.11 -15.21 7.87
N MET A 116 -14.76 -14.07 8.41
CA MET A 116 -13.56 -13.88 9.23
C MET A 116 -13.59 -14.66 10.55
N SER A 117 -14.76 -14.87 11.15
CA SER A 117 -14.87 -15.69 12.37
C SER A 117 -14.56 -17.17 12.07
N THR A 118 -15.11 -17.71 11.00
CA THR A 118 -14.81 -19.08 10.57
C THR A 118 -13.31 -19.25 10.23
N TRP A 119 -12.72 -18.26 9.55
CA TRP A 119 -11.30 -18.32 9.25
C TRP A 119 -10.43 -18.27 10.51
N HIS A 120 -10.75 -17.39 11.46
CA HIS A 120 -10.07 -17.30 12.74
C HIS A 120 -10.15 -18.63 13.52
N GLU A 121 -11.35 -19.19 13.68
CA GLU A 121 -11.58 -20.48 14.37
C GLU A 121 -10.84 -21.64 13.70
N THR A 122 -10.82 -21.68 12.36
CA THR A 122 -10.08 -22.68 11.59
C THR A 122 -8.58 -22.57 11.84
N THR A 123 -8.06 -21.34 11.84
CA THR A 123 -6.63 -21.07 12.12
C THR A 123 -6.25 -21.53 13.54
N GLU A 124 -7.04 -21.19 14.54
CA GLU A 124 -6.82 -21.67 15.93
C GLU A 124 -6.84 -23.20 16.03
N THR A 125 -7.78 -23.84 15.33
CA THR A 125 -7.89 -25.30 15.28
C THR A 125 -6.64 -25.92 14.65
N ASN A 126 -6.20 -25.40 13.51
CA ASN A 126 -5.03 -25.91 12.79
C ASN A 126 -3.73 -25.74 13.60
N LEU A 127 -3.60 -24.63 14.30
CA LEU A 127 -2.45 -24.33 15.15
C LEU A 127 -2.53 -24.96 16.54
N ASN A 128 -3.69 -25.54 16.90
CA ASN A 128 -4.00 -26.12 18.20
C ASN A 128 -3.70 -25.16 19.37
N ARG A 129 -4.02 -23.87 19.19
CA ARG A 129 -3.87 -22.80 20.19
C ARG A 129 -4.70 -21.58 19.84
N SER A 130 -4.95 -20.73 20.82
CA SER A 130 -5.63 -19.45 20.58
C SER A 130 -4.71 -18.41 19.91
N ILE A 131 -5.31 -17.62 19.04
CA ILE A 131 -4.70 -16.50 18.35
C ILE A 131 -5.46 -15.21 18.72
N ASN A 132 -4.85 -14.39 19.55
CA ASN A 132 -5.46 -13.12 19.98
C ASN A 132 -5.12 -11.98 19.01
N ARG A 133 -5.49 -12.16 17.72
CA ARG A 133 -5.29 -11.17 16.66
C ARG A 133 -6.60 -10.87 15.97
N PRO A 134 -6.91 -9.61 15.61
CA PRO A 134 -8.09 -9.28 14.83
C PRO A 134 -7.91 -9.72 13.37
N PHE A 135 -8.89 -10.46 12.86
CA PHE A 135 -8.98 -10.88 11.46
C PHE A 135 -10.04 -10.02 10.77
N MET A 136 -9.70 -9.41 9.64
CA MET A 136 -10.54 -8.44 8.93
C MET A 136 -10.56 -8.72 7.43
N LEU A 137 -11.71 -8.54 6.80
CA LEU A 137 -11.86 -8.62 5.34
C LEU A 137 -11.56 -7.24 4.75
N MET A 138 -10.46 -7.11 4.02
CA MET A 138 -9.98 -5.81 3.49
C MET A 138 -9.25 -5.96 2.15
N PRO A 139 -9.92 -6.46 1.08
CA PRO A 139 -9.27 -6.66 -0.22
C PRO A 139 -8.84 -5.33 -0.86
N GLU A 140 -9.62 -4.25 -0.71
CA GLU A 140 -9.26 -2.93 -1.24
C GLU A 140 -7.99 -2.39 -0.57
N PHE A 141 -7.91 -2.46 0.75
CA PHE A 141 -6.72 -2.05 1.48
C PHE A 141 -5.49 -2.87 1.08
N SER A 142 -5.65 -4.17 0.87
CA SER A 142 -4.57 -5.04 0.38
C SER A 142 -4.07 -4.59 -1.01
N ASN A 143 -4.98 -4.17 -1.88
CA ASN A 143 -4.64 -3.63 -3.20
C ASN A 143 -3.93 -2.28 -3.10
N GLU A 144 -4.40 -1.37 -2.26
CA GLU A 144 -3.77 -0.06 -1.99
C GLU A 144 -2.36 -0.22 -1.41
N MET A 145 -2.15 -1.20 -0.53
CA MET A 145 -0.83 -1.58 0.01
C MET A 145 0.05 -2.34 -1.01
N GLY A 146 -0.38 -2.48 -2.26
CA GLY A 146 0.40 -3.11 -3.31
C GLY A 146 0.63 -4.62 -3.12
N VAL A 147 -0.16 -5.31 -2.32
CA VAL A 147 -0.02 -6.74 -2.06
C VAL A 147 -0.25 -7.55 -3.34
N LYS A 148 0.77 -8.26 -3.81
CA LYS A 148 0.73 -9.10 -5.03
C LYS A 148 0.80 -10.60 -4.74
N SER A 149 1.30 -10.97 -3.57
CA SER A 149 1.43 -12.35 -3.13
C SER A 149 1.38 -12.44 -1.61
N ILE A 150 0.91 -13.56 -1.08
CA ILE A 150 0.77 -13.82 0.35
C ILE A 150 1.57 -15.05 0.78
N PRO A 151 2.00 -15.14 2.05
CA PRO A 151 1.85 -14.10 3.08
C PRO A 151 2.66 -12.85 2.73
N HIS A 152 2.11 -11.68 3.04
CA HIS A 152 2.79 -10.39 2.90
C HIS A 152 2.66 -9.65 4.24
N VAL A 153 3.76 -9.10 4.72
CA VAL A 153 3.81 -8.44 6.02
C VAL A 153 4.42 -7.06 5.87
N ALA A 154 3.69 -6.04 6.26
CA ALA A 154 4.21 -4.68 6.33
C ALA A 154 4.47 -4.30 7.81
N PHE A 155 5.70 -3.90 8.10
CA PHE A 155 6.11 -3.32 9.37
C PHE A 155 5.92 -1.80 9.29
N ILE A 156 5.08 -1.26 10.16
CA ILE A 156 4.64 0.13 10.11
C ILE A 156 5.16 0.84 11.35
N ASN A 157 5.88 1.94 11.16
CA ASN A 157 6.44 2.71 12.25
C ASN A 157 5.38 3.57 12.97
N GLU A 158 5.75 4.25 14.04
CA GLU A 158 4.87 5.11 14.82
C GLU A 158 4.24 6.25 14.00
N GLN A 159 4.93 6.73 12.96
CA GLN A 159 4.45 7.80 12.10
C GLN A 159 3.45 7.32 11.04
N GLY A 160 3.25 5.99 10.90
CA GLY A 160 2.36 5.40 9.90
C GLY A 160 2.99 5.22 8.53
N TYR A 161 4.32 5.13 8.44
CA TYR A 161 5.04 4.76 7.23
C TYR A 161 5.44 3.30 7.23
N VAL A 162 5.44 2.67 6.07
CA VAL A 162 5.96 1.31 5.89
C VAL A 162 7.48 1.36 6.00
N PHE A 163 8.01 0.80 7.07
CA PHE A 163 9.45 0.70 7.31
C PHE A 163 10.09 -0.43 6.51
N GLN A 164 9.45 -1.59 6.51
CA GLN A 164 9.91 -2.79 5.79
C GLN A 164 8.74 -3.70 5.43
N THR A 165 8.88 -4.43 4.32
CA THR A 165 7.96 -5.50 3.93
C THR A 165 8.67 -6.83 3.82
N GLU A 166 7.96 -7.91 4.24
CA GLU A 166 8.39 -9.29 4.07
C GLU A 166 7.35 -10.06 3.26
N VAL A 167 7.79 -10.77 2.24
CA VAL A 167 6.90 -11.53 1.35
C VAL A 167 7.27 -13.00 1.35
N GLY A 168 6.26 -13.86 1.31
CA GLY A 168 6.40 -15.30 1.33
C GLY A 168 6.64 -15.86 2.73
N LYS A 169 6.82 -17.18 2.80
CA LYS A 169 6.93 -17.89 4.08
C LYS A 169 8.15 -17.41 4.89
N ARG A 170 7.90 -16.95 6.11
CA ARG A 170 8.91 -16.50 7.08
C ARG A 170 8.67 -17.18 8.42
N THR A 171 9.64 -17.97 8.88
CA THR A 171 9.54 -18.74 10.13
C THR A 171 10.77 -18.57 11.03
N ASN A 172 11.59 -17.56 10.77
CA ASN A 172 12.74 -17.23 11.62
C ASN A 172 12.35 -16.13 12.63
N GLN A 173 12.07 -16.54 13.87
CA GLN A 173 11.66 -15.64 14.95
C GLN A 173 12.72 -14.58 15.27
N THR A 174 13.99 -14.92 15.20
CA THR A 174 15.08 -13.97 15.46
C THR A 174 15.07 -12.83 14.45
N MET A 175 15.01 -13.16 13.15
CA MET A 175 14.93 -12.17 12.09
C MET A 175 13.70 -11.27 12.23
N ILE A 176 12.54 -11.86 12.53
CA ILE A 176 11.30 -11.09 12.71
C ILE A 176 11.43 -10.15 13.92
N GLY A 177 12.04 -10.61 15.02
CA GLY A 177 12.30 -9.80 16.20
C GLY A 177 13.27 -8.65 15.94
N GLU A 178 14.30 -8.88 15.12
CA GLU A 178 15.24 -7.83 14.71
C GLU A 178 14.54 -6.74 13.88
N ILE A 179 13.71 -7.13 12.89
CA ILE A 179 12.93 -6.17 12.09
C ILE A 179 11.94 -5.41 12.96
N TRP A 180 11.25 -6.11 13.87
CA TRP A 180 10.31 -5.48 14.80
C TRP A 180 11.03 -4.44 15.68
N ASN A 181 12.17 -4.80 16.28
CA ASN A 181 12.94 -3.88 17.11
C ASN A 181 13.45 -2.66 16.32
N ALA A 182 13.86 -2.86 15.06
CA ALA A 182 14.22 -1.74 14.19
C ALA A 182 13.02 -0.83 13.90
N THR A 183 11.83 -1.42 13.66
CA THR A 183 10.59 -0.67 13.43
C THR A 183 10.20 0.22 14.62
N LEU A 184 10.43 -0.24 15.85
CA LEU A 184 10.12 0.52 17.07
C LEU A 184 10.89 1.85 17.17
N SER A 185 12.06 1.93 16.58
CA SER A 185 12.93 3.11 16.62
C SER A 185 13.00 3.86 15.29
N ALA A 186 12.45 3.28 14.21
CA ALA A 186 12.53 3.87 12.89
C ALA A 186 11.72 5.17 12.79
N THR A 187 12.37 6.25 12.39
CA THR A 187 11.71 7.50 12.06
C THR A 187 11.99 7.89 10.62
N PHE A 188 10.99 8.48 9.97
CA PHE A 188 11.10 8.95 8.61
C PHE A 188 11.03 10.48 8.57
N ASN A 189 11.92 11.09 7.79
CA ASN A 189 11.93 12.51 7.49
C ASN A 189 12.01 12.71 5.98
N GLU A 190 11.12 13.49 5.42
CA GLU A 190 11.01 13.71 3.96
C GLU A 190 12.30 14.29 3.33
N THR A 191 13.14 14.94 4.14
CA THR A 191 14.39 15.54 3.65
C THR A 191 15.60 14.61 3.81
N THR A 192 15.67 13.83 4.91
CA THR A 192 16.85 13.03 5.27
C THR A 192 16.63 11.52 5.15
N GLY A 193 15.41 11.08 4.89
CA GLY A 193 15.05 9.66 4.82
C GLY A 193 14.87 9.00 6.19
N TRP A 194 15.14 7.71 6.24
CA TRP A 194 15.04 6.88 7.45
C TRP A 194 16.21 7.09 8.41
N SER A 195 15.93 7.10 9.70
CA SER A 195 16.92 7.17 10.79
C SER A 195 16.53 6.27 11.96
#